data_31150c3de56c05b623815aa8fa6fdfe3
#
_entry.id   31150c3de56c05b623815aa8fa6fdfe3
#
_cell.length_a   1.000
_cell.length_b   1.000
_cell.length_c   1.000
_cell.angle_alpha   90.00
_cell.angle_beta   90.00
_cell.angle_gamma   90.00
#
_symmetry.space_group_name_H-M   'P 1'
#
loop_
_entity.id
_entity.type
_entity.pdbx_description
1 polymer ?
#
loop_
_entity_poly.entity_id
_entity_poly.type
_entity_poly.pdbx_seq_one_letter_code
_entity_poly.pdbx_strand_id
1 'polypeptide(L)'
;MGSVKASSEWRCARKKAVNSRLDRLEREFVEAGGIFAEKNAGELFDVKSNPQLDKSSFVFTEDNENTYPYFTRTVLNNGIAGYVEYLDEDHKISGNSIAVGMLGMQFFYMERDFYAGQFTKTLFPKFEGMNKKIALYFIVMLNKYQAKLQSILVRNFKQQFDETKLSIPVRGNNIAWDYMVQYIEELEAAHIEELEAYLLVSGLADSRTRGLADSRTRGLADSRTRGLADSRTRGLADSRTRGLADSRTRGLAD
;
A
#
# COMPACT_ATOMS: atom_id res chain seq x y z
N MET A 1 0.84 -38.37 0.31
CA MET A 1 1.68 -37.80 1.42
C MET A 1 2.84 -36.91 0.96
N GLY A 2 3.27 -36.91 -0.31
CA GLY A 2 4.37 -36.05 -0.82
C GLY A 2 4.02 -34.57 -0.99
N SER A 3 2.77 -34.24 -1.29
CA SER A 3 2.33 -32.86 -1.62
C SER A 3 2.33 -31.89 -0.42
N VAL A 4 2.02 -32.36 0.80
CA VAL A 4 1.92 -31.51 2.00
C VAL A 4 3.32 -31.17 2.55
N LYS A 5 4.29 -32.08 2.48
CA LYS A 5 5.68 -31.82 2.90
C LYS A 5 6.38 -30.83 1.96
N ALA A 6 6.24 -31.01 0.66
CA ALA A 6 6.77 -30.07 -0.33
C ALA A 6 6.24 -28.65 -0.15
N SER A 7 4.94 -28.50 0.21
CA SER A 7 4.34 -27.19 0.47
C SER A 7 4.86 -26.53 1.75
N SER A 8 5.22 -27.30 2.79
CA SER A 8 5.75 -26.74 4.04
C SER A 8 7.22 -26.33 3.91
N GLU A 9 8.04 -27.13 3.23
CA GLU A 9 9.44 -26.82 2.95
C GLU A 9 9.56 -25.58 2.04
N TRP A 10 8.73 -25.51 1.04
CA TRP A 10 8.64 -24.36 0.14
C TRP A 10 8.26 -23.07 0.88
N ARG A 11 7.24 -23.09 1.76
CA ARG A 11 6.86 -21.94 2.59
C ARG A 11 8.00 -21.52 3.53
N CYS A 12 8.71 -22.46 4.11
CA CYS A 12 9.84 -22.19 5.01
C CYS A 12 11.01 -21.51 4.27
N ALA A 13 11.44 -22.08 3.14
CA ALA A 13 12.50 -21.51 2.32
C ALA A 13 12.21 -20.09 1.87
N ARG A 14 10.97 -19.84 1.57
CA ARG A 14 10.48 -18.55 1.11
C ARG A 14 10.37 -17.49 2.20
N LYS A 15 9.80 -17.83 3.36
CA LYS A 15 9.83 -16.95 4.53
C LYS A 15 11.26 -16.51 4.84
N LYS A 16 12.22 -17.41 4.65
CA LYS A 16 13.65 -17.12 4.78
C LYS A 16 14.16 -16.15 3.69
N ALA A 17 13.69 -16.27 2.46
CA ALA A 17 14.08 -15.36 1.37
C ALA A 17 13.51 -13.94 1.57
N VAL A 18 12.24 -13.82 1.98
CA VAL A 18 11.62 -12.52 2.32
C VAL A 18 12.36 -11.85 3.48
N ASN A 19 12.60 -12.60 4.56
CA ASN A 19 13.36 -12.08 5.71
C ASN A 19 14.76 -11.62 5.29
N SER A 20 15.44 -12.37 4.42
CA SER A 20 16.77 -11.99 3.91
C SER A 20 16.77 -10.66 3.12
N ARG A 21 15.69 -10.35 2.39
CA ARG A 21 15.55 -9.06 1.68
C ARG A 21 15.31 -7.93 2.66
N LEU A 22 14.41 -8.14 3.62
CA LEU A 22 14.13 -7.14 4.66
C LEU A 22 15.34 -6.90 5.56
N ASP A 23 16.07 -7.96 5.93
CA ASP A 23 17.32 -7.86 6.71
C ASP A 23 18.42 -7.09 5.94
N ARG A 24 18.46 -7.23 4.61
CA ARG A 24 19.36 -6.44 3.76
C ARG A 24 18.96 -4.97 3.75
N LEU A 25 17.68 -4.68 3.52
CA LEU A 25 17.15 -3.32 3.52
C LEU A 25 17.41 -2.61 4.87
N GLU A 26 17.23 -3.34 5.97
CA GLU A 26 17.49 -2.81 7.32
C GLU A 26 18.98 -2.51 7.51
N ARG A 27 19.89 -3.40 7.09
CA ARG A 27 21.33 -3.17 7.16
C ARG A 27 21.74 -1.94 6.33
N GLU A 28 21.30 -1.85 5.08
CA GLU A 28 21.58 -0.71 4.19
C GLU A 28 21.06 0.61 4.81
N PHE A 29 19.88 0.56 5.44
CA PHE A 29 19.32 1.71 6.14
C PHE A 29 20.20 2.15 7.33
N VAL A 30 20.66 1.21 8.16
CA VAL A 30 21.51 1.48 9.32
C VAL A 30 22.90 1.96 8.88
N GLU A 31 23.49 1.34 7.86
CA GLU A 31 24.79 1.75 7.28
C GLU A 31 24.73 3.18 6.71
N ALA A 32 23.56 3.58 6.19
CA ALA A 32 23.29 4.94 5.72
C ALA A 32 23.01 5.95 6.87
N GLY A 33 23.21 5.56 8.12
CA GLY A 33 23.00 6.40 9.31
C GLY A 33 21.55 6.44 9.80
N GLY A 34 20.70 5.54 9.33
CA GLY A 34 19.36 5.35 9.87
C GLY A 34 19.38 4.63 11.21
N ILE A 35 18.44 4.97 12.06
CA ILE A 35 18.21 4.29 13.35
C ILE A 35 16.73 4.03 13.57
N PHE A 36 16.40 3.11 14.48
CA PHE A 36 15.03 2.89 14.93
C PHE A 36 14.82 3.53 16.28
N ALA A 37 14.00 4.59 16.32
CA ALA A 37 13.67 5.32 17.54
C ALA A 37 12.30 4.91 18.09
N GLU A 38 12.18 4.78 19.39
CA GLU A 38 10.89 4.59 20.05
C GLU A 38 10.09 5.90 20.03
N LYS A 39 8.85 5.84 19.51
CA LYS A 39 7.86 6.92 19.59
C LYS A 39 6.55 6.38 20.11
N ASN A 40 5.85 7.17 20.90
CA ASN A 40 4.49 6.81 21.33
C ASN A 40 3.53 6.90 20.15
N ALA A 41 2.63 5.93 20.01
CA ALA A 41 1.66 5.93 18.91
C ALA A 41 0.75 7.17 18.93
N GLY A 42 0.46 7.72 20.09
CA GLY A 42 -0.27 8.98 20.26
C GLY A 42 0.45 10.23 19.75
N GLU A 43 1.78 10.19 19.56
CA GLU A 43 2.52 11.26 18.89
C GLU A 43 2.27 11.26 17.36
N LEU A 44 1.97 10.09 16.80
CA LEU A 44 1.83 9.86 15.37
C LEU A 44 0.36 9.88 14.91
N PHE A 45 -0.56 9.47 15.77
CA PHE A 45 -1.97 9.34 15.44
C PHE A 45 -2.89 9.94 16.50
N ASP A 46 -4.00 10.51 16.05
CA ASP A 46 -5.14 10.86 16.90
C ASP A 46 -6.21 9.78 16.78
N VAL A 47 -6.60 9.21 17.92
CA VAL A 47 -7.63 8.16 17.98
C VAL A 47 -8.99 8.80 18.17
N LYS A 48 -9.89 8.62 17.19
CA LYS A 48 -11.28 9.04 17.30
C LYS A 48 -12.24 7.85 17.34
N SER A 49 -13.28 7.98 18.14
CA SER A 49 -14.41 7.05 18.09
C SER A 49 -15.29 7.41 16.91
N ASN A 50 -15.66 6.41 16.13
CA ASN A 50 -16.53 6.61 14.98
C ASN A 50 -17.98 6.79 15.43
N PRO A 51 -18.81 7.51 14.64
CA PRO A 51 -20.25 7.48 14.78
C PRO A 51 -20.75 6.02 14.74
N GLN A 52 -21.60 5.65 15.68
CA GLN A 52 -22.07 4.25 15.80
C GLN A 52 -23.43 4.12 15.11
N LEU A 53 -23.39 3.98 13.79
CA LEU A 53 -24.59 3.82 12.98
C LEU A 53 -24.90 2.34 12.75
N ASP A 54 -26.17 2.01 12.80
CA ASP A 54 -26.65 0.69 12.44
C ASP A 54 -26.70 0.51 10.92
N LYS A 55 -26.57 -0.72 10.48
CA LYS A 55 -26.65 -1.08 9.07
C LYS A 55 -27.96 -0.61 8.41
N SER A 56 -29.05 -0.55 9.18
CA SER A 56 -30.37 -0.09 8.72
C SER A 56 -30.43 1.40 8.38
N SER A 57 -29.44 2.18 8.82
CA SER A 57 -29.35 3.61 8.50
C SER A 57 -28.85 3.88 7.07
N PHE A 58 -28.45 2.85 6.34
CA PHE A 58 -27.78 3.00 5.04
C PHE A 58 -28.56 2.32 3.91
N VAL A 59 -28.48 2.91 2.72
CA VAL A 59 -28.85 2.29 1.46
C VAL A 59 -27.61 1.61 0.88
N PHE A 60 -27.62 0.28 0.84
CA PHE A 60 -26.52 -0.50 0.28
C PHE A 60 -26.61 -0.59 -1.23
N THR A 61 -25.46 -0.49 -1.90
CA THR A 61 -25.33 -0.49 -3.35
C THR A 61 -24.02 -1.16 -3.79
N GLU A 62 -23.79 -1.25 -5.09
CA GLU A 62 -22.53 -1.71 -5.64
C GLU A 62 -21.44 -0.63 -5.54
N ASP A 63 -20.16 -1.06 -5.53
CA ASP A 63 -19.00 -0.14 -5.48
C ASP A 63 -18.91 0.67 -6.77
N ASN A 64 -18.88 1.98 -6.63
CA ASN A 64 -18.63 2.93 -7.72
C ASN A 64 -18.02 4.24 -7.15
N GLU A 65 -17.72 5.19 -8.02
CA GLU A 65 -17.06 6.45 -7.65
C GLU A 65 -17.87 7.33 -6.68
N ASN A 66 -19.20 7.17 -6.64
CA ASN A 66 -20.12 7.97 -5.81
C ASN A 66 -20.53 7.25 -4.52
N THR A 67 -19.98 6.07 -4.24
CA THR A 67 -20.33 5.27 -3.07
C THR A 67 -19.24 5.27 -2.03
N TYR A 68 -19.61 4.97 -0.79
CA TYR A 68 -18.72 4.99 0.36
C TYR A 68 -18.59 3.60 0.96
N PRO A 69 -17.36 3.14 1.29
CA PRO A 69 -17.17 1.92 2.05
C PRO A 69 -17.91 1.99 3.38
N TYR A 70 -18.62 0.93 3.76
CA TYR A 70 -19.18 0.74 5.10
C TYR A 70 -18.26 -0.16 5.91
N PHE A 71 -17.45 0.45 6.76
CA PHE A 71 -16.48 -0.23 7.58
C PHE A 71 -17.14 -0.82 8.83
N THR A 72 -16.77 -2.05 9.15
CA THR A 72 -17.25 -2.75 10.36
C THR A 72 -16.11 -3.50 11.05
N ARG A 73 -16.44 -4.22 12.09
CA ARG A 73 -15.51 -5.08 12.85
C ARG A 73 -15.18 -6.43 12.17
N THR A 74 -15.63 -6.67 10.93
CA THR A 74 -15.28 -7.89 10.21
C THR A 74 -13.80 -7.90 9.82
N VAL A 75 -13.21 -9.08 9.73
CA VAL A 75 -11.85 -9.26 9.22
C VAL A 75 -11.82 -9.50 7.70
N LEU A 76 -13.00 -9.77 7.11
CA LEU A 76 -13.15 -10.02 5.69
C LEU A 76 -13.15 -8.71 4.91
N ASN A 77 -12.68 -8.77 3.66
CA ASN A 77 -12.68 -7.65 2.73
C ASN A 77 -12.16 -6.33 3.34
N ASN A 78 -11.02 -6.38 4.04
CA ASN A 78 -10.40 -5.23 4.72
C ASN A 78 -11.35 -4.48 5.69
N GLY A 79 -12.27 -5.20 6.34
CA GLY A 79 -13.25 -4.61 7.25
C GLY A 79 -14.47 -3.99 6.56
N ILE A 80 -14.54 -4.01 5.23
CA ILE A 80 -15.62 -3.43 4.44
C ILE A 80 -16.75 -4.47 4.30
N ALA A 81 -17.90 -4.18 4.89
CA ALA A 81 -19.09 -5.04 4.82
C ALA A 81 -19.97 -4.78 3.59
N GLY A 82 -19.70 -3.74 2.84
CA GLY A 82 -20.39 -3.33 1.63
C GLY A 82 -20.13 -1.88 1.30
N TYR A 83 -20.84 -1.38 0.30
CA TYR A 83 -20.77 0.02 -0.10
C TYR A 83 -22.15 0.64 0.08
N VAL A 84 -22.17 1.93 0.42
CA VAL A 84 -23.40 2.65 0.74
C VAL A 84 -23.45 3.98 -0.01
N GLU A 85 -24.67 4.47 -0.21
CA GLU A 85 -24.90 5.82 -0.71
C GLU A 85 -24.46 6.86 0.32
N TYR A 86 -24.29 8.10 -0.14
CA TYR A 86 -24.05 9.24 0.75
C TYR A 86 -25.19 9.41 1.76
N LEU A 87 -24.85 9.50 3.04
CA LEU A 87 -25.81 9.75 4.10
C LEU A 87 -25.80 11.24 4.50
N ASP A 88 -24.72 11.70 5.08
CA ASP A 88 -24.50 13.07 5.53
C ASP A 88 -23.01 13.34 5.86
N GLU A 89 -22.65 14.60 6.09
CA GLU A 89 -21.28 14.99 6.47
C GLU A 89 -20.95 14.69 7.94
N ASP A 90 -21.93 14.72 8.83
CA ASP A 90 -21.70 14.59 10.28
C ASP A 90 -21.23 13.18 10.66
N HIS A 91 -21.64 12.18 9.90
CA HIS A 91 -21.28 10.79 10.11
C HIS A 91 -20.19 10.28 9.16
N LYS A 92 -19.84 11.08 8.15
CA LYS A 92 -18.79 10.72 7.20
C LYS A 92 -17.41 10.83 7.86
N ILE A 93 -16.60 9.79 7.68
CA ILE A 93 -15.26 9.70 8.23
C ILE A 93 -14.28 9.93 7.09
N SER A 94 -13.34 10.85 7.28
CA SER A 94 -12.34 11.17 6.26
C SER A 94 -11.43 9.97 5.98
N GLY A 95 -11.20 9.72 4.70
CA GLY A 95 -10.23 8.75 4.21
C GLY A 95 -8.79 9.10 4.55
N ASN A 96 -7.85 8.47 3.88
CA ASN A 96 -6.42 8.54 4.18
C ASN A 96 -6.12 8.36 5.69
N SER A 97 -6.77 7.37 6.28
CA SER A 97 -6.75 7.07 7.71
C SER A 97 -6.71 5.55 7.95
N ILE A 98 -6.47 5.13 9.19
CA ILE A 98 -6.47 3.71 9.56
C ILE A 98 -7.70 3.43 10.42
N ALA A 99 -8.62 2.65 9.90
CA ALA A 99 -9.80 2.19 10.63
C ALA A 99 -9.47 0.97 11.50
N VAL A 100 -10.10 0.89 12.68
CA VAL A 100 -9.86 -0.17 13.67
C VAL A 100 -11.15 -0.86 14.03
N GLY A 101 -11.22 -2.16 13.80
CA GLY A 101 -12.30 -3.03 14.30
C GLY A 101 -11.97 -3.52 15.70
N MET A 102 -12.66 -3.00 16.71
CA MET A 102 -12.28 -3.15 18.12
C MET A 102 -12.40 -4.59 18.67
N LEU A 103 -13.25 -5.43 18.12
CA LEU A 103 -13.41 -6.80 18.63
C LEU A 103 -12.26 -7.72 18.23
N GLY A 104 -11.82 -7.64 16.98
CA GLY A 104 -10.69 -8.39 16.46
C GLY A 104 -9.38 -7.65 16.56
N MET A 105 -9.40 -6.40 17.00
CA MET A 105 -8.25 -5.48 16.98
C MET A 105 -7.53 -5.51 15.61
N GLN A 106 -8.32 -5.35 14.55
CA GLN A 106 -7.83 -5.36 13.18
C GLN A 106 -7.71 -3.93 12.65
N PHE A 107 -6.61 -3.66 11.97
CA PHE A 107 -6.28 -2.35 11.42
C PHE A 107 -6.34 -2.40 9.90
N PHE A 108 -7.05 -1.43 9.28
CA PHE A 108 -7.22 -1.38 7.83
C PHE A 108 -7.05 0.05 7.32
N TYR A 109 -6.34 0.22 6.22
CA TYR A 109 -6.21 1.52 5.57
C TYR A 109 -7.48 1.84 4.77
N MET A 110 -8.04 3.00 5.05
CA MET A 110 -9.19 3.56 4.33
C MET A 110 -8.69 4.69 3.43
N GLU A 111 -8.65 4.42 2.14
CA GLU A 111 -8.15 5.36 1.13
C GLU A 111 -9.15 6.49 0.89
N ARG A 112 -10.44 6.13 0.76
CA ARG A 112 -11.57 7.05 0.52
C ARG A 112 -12.31 7.35 1.81
N ASP A 113 -13.08 8.42 1.81
CA ASP A 113 -14.07 8.69 2.86
C ASP A 113 -15.02 7.52 3.02
N PHE A 114 -15.47 7.25 4.22
CA PHE A 114 -16.24 6.07 4.55
C PHE A 114 -17.23 6.31 5.69
N TYR A 115 -18.13 5.37 5.89
CA TYR A 115 -19.00 5.29 7.06
C TYR A 115 -18.62 4.07 7.90
N ALA A 116 -18.94 4.11 9.19
CA ALA A 116 -18.56 3.02 10.08
C ALA A 116 -19.70 2.55 10.97
N GLY A 117 -19.72 1.25 11.21
CA GLY A 117 -20.61 0.61 12.16
C GLY A 117 -20.08 0.63 13.59
N GLN A 118 -20.80 -0.07 14.46
CA GLN A 118 -20.52 -0.13 15.90
C GLN A 118 -19.18 -0.80 16.23
N PHE A 119 -18.59 -0.40 17.36
CA PHE A 119 -17.32 -0.90 17.87
C PHE A 119 -16.14 -0.72 16.91
N THR A 120 -16.08 0.44 16.29
CA THR A 120 -14.98 0.85 15.44
C THR A 120 -14.36 2.16 15.92
N LYS A 121 -13.12 2.39 15.56
CA LYS A 121 -12.39 3.64 15.78
C LYS A 121 -11.56 3.96 14.55
N THR A 122 -11.08 5.19 14.47
CA THR A 122 -10.19 5.64 13.38
C THR A 122 -8.96 6.33 13.95
N LEU A 123 -7.81 6.01 13.39
CA LEU A 123 -6.53 6.62 13.66
C LEU A 123 -6.25 7.63 12.55
N PHE A 124 -6.26 8.91 12.89
CA PHE A 124 -5.92 9.99 11.96
C PHE A 124 -4.44 10.34 12.11
N PRO A 125 -3.67 10.44 11.01
CA PRO A 125 -2.27 10.82 11.08
C PRO A 125 -2.13 12.25 11.61
N LYS A 126 -1.14 12.48 12.49
CA LYS A 126 -0.73 13.81 12.98
C LYS A 126 0.45 14.37 12.18
N PHE A 127 0.78 13.75 11.07
CA PHE A 127 1.85 14.11 10.16
C PHE A 127 1.31 14.23 8.74
N GLU A 128 2.02 14.96 7.90
CA GLU A 128 1.69 15.10 6.48
C GLU A 128 2.29 13.95 5.64
N GLY A 129 1.74 13.74 4.44
CA GLY A 129 2.27 12.77 3.49
C GLY A 129 1.88 11.32 3.74
N MET A 130 0.85 11.07 4.56
CA MET A 130 0.28 9.73 4.69
C MET A 130 -0.15 9.21 3.33
N ASN A 131 0.23 8.00 3.00
CA ASN A 131 -0.20 7.28 1.81
C ASN A 131 -0.39 5.79 2.13
N LYS A 132 -0.90 5.03 1.17
CA LYS A 132 -1.19 3.61 1.35
C LYS A 132 0.01 2.81 1.87
N LYS A 133 1.22 3.02 1.35
CA LYS A 133 2.41 2.25 1.76
C LYS A 133 2.84 2.61 3.19
N ILE A 134 2.84 3.89 3.54
CA ILE A 134 3.11 4.34 4.90
C ILE A 134 2.05 3.78 5.87
N ALA A 135 0.78 3.82 5.49
CA ALA A 135 -0.31 3.23 6.28
C ALA A 135 -0.10 1.74 6.51
N LEU A 136 0.23 0.98 5.45
CA LEU A 136 0.50 -0.45 5.55
C LEU A 136 1.70 -0.76 6.44
N TYR A 137 2.76 0.07 6.40
CA TYR A 137 3.89 -0.08 7.33
C TYR A 137 3.44 0.04 8.79
N PHE A 138 2.66 1.08 9.12
CA PHE A 138 2.11 1.23 10.46
C PHE A 138 1.18 0.08 10.85
N ILE A 139 0.36 -0.41 9.93
CA ILE A 139 -0.51 -1.58 10.16
C ILE A 139 0.32 -2.83 10.49
N VAL A 140 1.41 -3.08 9.76
CA VAL A 140 2.33 -4.18 10.07
C VAL A 140 2.92 -4.03 11.47
N MET A 141 3.32 -2.81 11.86
CA MET A 141 3.83 -2.53 13.20
C MET A 141 2.76 -2.69 14.28
N LEU A 142 1.56 -2.16 14.08
CA LEU A 142 0.45 -2.22 15.03
C LEU A 142 -0.04 -3.66 15.25
N ASN A 143 -0.03 -4.48 14.21
CA ASN A 143 -0.39 -5.89 14.32
C ASN A 143 0.53 -6.69 15.28
N LYS A 144 1.76 -6.25 15.51
CA LYS A 144 2.63 -6.86 16.55
C LYS A 144 2.08 -6.63 17.96
N TYR A 145 1.30 -5.57 18.15
CA TYR A 145 0.68 -5.22 19.44
C TYR A 145 -0.79 -5.65 19.52
N GLN A 146 -1.34 -6.30 18.51
CA GLN A 146 -2.75 -6.69 18.42
C GLN A 146 -3.22 -7.42 19.68
N ALA A 147 -2.53 -8.47 20.13
CA ALA A 147 -2.90 -9.25 21.29
C ALA A 147 -2.92 -8.40 22.58
N LYS A 148 -1.96 -7.50 22.74
CA LYS A 148 -1.89 -6.59 23.90
C LYS A 148 -3.07 -5.61 23.86
N LEU A 149 -3.32 -4.98 22.71
CA LEU A 149 -4.40 -4.00 22.55
C LEU A 149 -5.79 -4.65 22.66
N GLN A 150 -5.95 -5.90 22.18
CA GLN A 150 -7.20 -6.65 22.28
C GLN A 150 -7.58 -7.00 23.71
N SER A 151 -6.61 -7.20 24.60
CA SER A 151 -6.86 -7.49 26.02
C SER A 151 -7.42 -6.31 26.80
N ILE A 152 -7.45 -5.12 26.19
CA ILE A 152 -7.84 -3.88 26.84
C ILE A 152 -9.32 -3.59 26.58
N LEU A 153 -10.01 -3.05 27.59
CA LEU A 153 -11.39 -2.61 27.43
C LEU A 153 -11.49 -1.49 26.37
N VAL A 154 -12.50 -1.56 25.52
CA VAL A 154 -12.75 -0.62 24.43
C VAL A 154 -12.67 0.85 24.87
N ARG A 155 -13.18 1.17 26.07
CA ARG A 155 -13.16 2.52 26.65
C ARG A 155 -11.76 3.03 26.99
N ASN A 156 -10.79 2.17 27.24
CA ASN A 156 -9.42 2.52 27.59
C ASN A 156 -8.46 2.45 26.40
N PHE A 157 -8.99 2.10 25.23
CA PHE A 157 -8.17 1.88 24.03
C PHE A 157 -7.33 3.11 23.67
N LYS A 158 -7.93 4.31 23.67
CA LYS A 158 -7.19 5.54 23.30
C LYS A 158 -5.97 5.73 24.18
N GLN A 159 -6.12 5.67 25.49
CA GLN A 159 -5.01 5.86 26.42
C GLN A 159 -3.90 4.84 26.19
N GLN A 160 -4.25 3.57 26.09
CA GLN A 160 -3.27 2.49 25.91
C GLN A 160 -2.62 2.51 24.53
N PHE A 161 -3.37 2.91 23.50
CA PHE A 161 -2.83 3.12 22.17
C PHE A 161 -1.82 4.28 22.19
N ASP A 162 -2.19 5.42 22.77
CA ASP A 162 -1.33 6.60 22.86
C ASP A 162 0.01 6.30 23.55
N GLU A 163 0.01 5.43 24.57
CA GLU A 163 1.20 5.00 25.32
C GLU A 163 1.98 3.84 24.65
N THR A 164 1.44 3.25 23.56
CA THR A 164 2.11 2.14 22.87
C THR A 164 3.34 2.65 22.14
N LYS A 165 4.49 2.10 22.49
CA LYS A 165 5.78 2.45 21.87
C LYS A 165 5.96 1.71 20.55
N LEU A 166 6.15 2.47 19.48
CA LEU A 166 6.42 1.96 18.14
C LEU A 166 7.89 2.24 17.80
N SER A 167 8.56 1.25 17.25
CA SER A 167 9.92 1.39 16.73
C SER A 167 9.86 1.97 15.31
N ILE A 168 10.24 3.24 15.16
CA ILE A 168 10.06 4.01 13.93
C ILE A 168 11.43 4.30 13.30
N PRO A 169 11.60 4.05 11.98
CA PRO A 169 12.84 4.38 11.28
C PRO A 169 13.00 5.91 11.17
N VAL A 170 14.16 6.40 11.58
CA VAL A 170 14.49 7.83 11.54
C VAL A 170 15.90 8.06 11.01
N ARG A 171 16.13 9.21 10.36
CA ARG A 171 17.46 9.75 10.02
C ARG A 171 17.61 11.10 10.68
N GLY A 172 18.52 11.19 11.63
CA GLY A 172 18.60 12.34 12.51
C GLY A 172 17.28 12.53 13.28
N ASN A 173 16.65 13.68 13.12
CA ASN A 173 15.37 13.99 13.79
C ASN A 173 14.14 13.69 12.93
N ASN A 174 14.32 13.27 11.69
CA ASN A 174 13.22 13.09 10.73
C ASN A 174 12.85 11.62 10.59
N ILE A 175 11.55 11.36 10.46
CA ILE A 175 11.05 10.02 10.13
C ILE A 175 11.48 9.66 8.69
N ALA A 176 12.00 8.46 8.51
CA ALA A 176 12.46 7.94 7.22
C ALA A 176 11.29 7.32 6.45
N TRP A 177 10.44 8.16 5.86
CA TRP A 177 9.26 7.75 5.10
C TRP A 177 9.62 6.87 3.89
N ASP A 178 10.74 7.16 3.24
CA ASP A 178 11.29 6.39 2.12
C ASP A 178 11.61 4.95 2.52
N TYR A 179 12.18 4.72 3.70
CA TYR A 179 12.40 3.38 4.22
C TYR A 179 11.09 2.62 4.43
N MET A 180 10.06 3.27 4.99
CA MET A 180 8.75 2.63 5.19
C MET A 180 8.12 2.20 3.88
N VAL A 181 8.23 3.04 2.85
CA VAL A 181 7.73 2.73 1.50
C VAL A 181 8.48 1.54 0.92
N GLN A 182 9.82 1.55 0.95
CA GLN A 182 10.65 0.45 0.44
C GLN A 182 10.38 -0.87 1.16
N TYR A 183 10.19 -0.82 2.49
CA TYR A 183 9.86 -2.01 3.28
C TYR A 183 8.56 -2.69 2.80
N ILE A 184 7.54 -1.90 2.52
CA ILE A 184 6.27 -2.43 1.99
C ILE A 184 6.42 -2.91 0.55
N GLU A 185 7.20 -2.23 -0.28
CA GLU A 185 7.49 -2.66 -1.66
C GLU A 185 8.18 -4.03 -1.71
N GLU A 186 9.13 -4.28 -0.82
CA GLU A 186 9.77 -5.60 -0.71
C GLU A 186 8.79 -6.68 -0.24
N LEU A 187 7.89 -6.37 0.71
CA LEU A 187 6.84 -7.29 1.13
C LEU A 187 5.84 -7.60 0.01
N GLU A 188 5.39 -6.58 -0.72
CA GLU A 188 4.47 -6.74 -1.86
C GLU A 188 5.12 -7.57 -2.97
N ALA A 189 6.37 -7.26 -3.34
CA ALA A 189 7.11 -8.01 -4.36
C ALA A 189 7.24 -9.50 -3.98
N ALA A 190 7.59 -9.77 -2.73
CA ALA A 190 7.69 -11.13 -2.22
C ALA A 190 6.35 -11.88 -2.26
N HIS A 191 5.25 -11.18 -1.98
CA HIS A 191 3.90 -11.77 -2.03
C HIS A 191 3.44 -12.04 -3.46
N ILE A 192 3.76 -11.14 -4.40
CA ILE A 192 3.49 -11.35 -5.83
C ILE A 192 4.25 -12.58 -6.35
N GLU A 193 5.54 -12.70 -6.06
CA GLU A 193 6.34 -13.89 -6.41
C GLU A 193 5.72 -15.17 -5.84
N GLU A 194 5.08 -15.08 -4.67
CA GLU A 194 4.35 -16.20 -4.06
C GLU A 194 3.14 -16.64 -4.87
N LEU A 195 2.34 -15.70 -5.22
CA LEU A 195 1.16 -15.97 -6.01
C LEU A 195 1.52 -16.54 -7.39
N GLU A 196 2.52 -15.96 -8.04
CA GLU A 196 3.00 -16.45 -9.34
C GLU A 196 3.53 -17.88 -9.27
N ALA A 197 4.36 -18.18 -8.26
CA ALA A 197 4.86 -19.53 -8.07
C ALA A 197 3.74 -20.54 -7.71
N TYR A 198 2.75 -20.11 -6.93
CA TYR A 198 1.57 -20.95 -6.63
C TYR A 198 0.76 -21.25 -7.90
N LEU A 199 0.52 -20.24 -8.74
CA LEU A 199 -0.18 -20.39 -10.01
C LEU A 199 0.53 -21.37 -10.97
N LEU A 200 1.87 -21.29 -11.03
CA LEU A 200 2.69 -22.22 -11.83
C LEU A 200 2.57 -23.66 -11.34
N VAL A 201 2.69 -23.88 -10.01
CA VAL A 201 2.66 -25.24 -9.43
C VAL A 201 1.26 -25.85 -9.43
N SER A 202 0.21 -25.03 -9.30
CA SER A 202 -1.18 -25.50 -9.27
C SER A 202 -1.76 -25.81 -10.64
N GLY A 203 -1.05 -25.54 -11.73
CA GLY A 203 -1.55 -25.69 -13.09
C GLY A 203 -2.62 -24.66 -13.49
N LEU A 204 -2.95 -23.72 -12.61
CA LEU A 204 -3.91 -22.64 -12.87
C LEU A 204 -3.34 -21.52 -13.76
N ALA A 205 -2.02 -21.60 -14.04
CA ALA A 205 -1.32 -20.64 -14.90
C ALA A 205 -1.66 -20.76 -16.41
N ASP A 206 -2.54 -21.68 -16.79
CA ASP A 206 -2.51 -22.23 -18.16
C ASP A 206 -3.31 -21.47 -19.22
N SER A 207 -3.97 -20.38 -18.98
CA SER A 207 -4.56 -19.62 -20.11
C SER A 207 -4.73 -18.11 -19.85
N ARG A 208 -5.09 -17.69 -18.64
CA ARG A 208 -5.34 -16.27 -18.33
C ARG A 208 -4.09 -15.52 -17.90
N THR A 209 -3.17 -16.18 -17.19
CA THR A 209 -1.91 -15.56 -16.74
C THR A 209 -0.87 -15.43 -17.85
N ARG A 210 -0.84 -16.37 -18.82
CA ARG A 210 -0.04 -16.18 -20.05
C ARG A 210 -0.53 -14.97 -20.84
N GLY A 211 -1.85 -14.75 -20.95
CA GLY A 211 -2.42 -13.57 -21.60
C GLY A 211 -2.06 -12.24 -20.92
N LEU A 212 -2.00 -12.20 -19.59
CA LEU A 212 -1.64 -11.01 -18.82
C LEU A 212 -0.13 -10.73 -18.82
N ALA A 213 0.70 -11.77 -18.73
CA ALA A 213 2.15 -11.63 -18.84
C ALA A 213 2.56 -11.20 -20.25
N ASP A 214 1.95 -11.81 -21.28
CA ASP A 214 2.19 -11.51 -22.69
C ASP A 214 1.71 -10.09 -23.08
N SER A 215 0.59 -9.64 -22.53
CA SER A 215 0.09 -8.28 -22.73
C SER A 215 0.94 -7.22 -22.03
N ARG A 216 1.49 -7.49 -20.84
CA ARG A 216 2.41 -6.59 -20.14
C ARG A 216 3.78 -6.49 -20.83
N THR A 217 4.35 -7.64 -21.23
CA THR A 217 5.64 -7.65 -21.95
C THR A 217 5.51 -7.04 -23.32
N ARG A 218 4.44 -7.28 -24.06
CA ARG A 218 4.16 -6.64 -25.35
C ARG A 218 3.91 -5.13 -25.19
N GLY A 219 3.12 -4.71 -24.20
CA GLY A 219 2.87 -3.30 -23.92
C GLY A 219 4.13 -2.52 -23.57
N LEU A 220 5.01 -3.10 -22.76
CA LEU A 220 6.31 -2.50 -22.39
C LEU A 220 7.32 -2.54 -23.52
N ALA A 221 7.36 -3.58 -24.33
CA ALA A 221 8.22 -3.67 -25.51
C ALA A 221 7.76 -2.69 -26.61
N ASP A 222 6.46 -2.61 -26.87
CA ASP A 222 5.88 -1.75 -27.90
C ASP A 222 5.99 -0.27 -27.54
N SER A 223 5.82 0.10 -26.26
CA SER A 223 6.02 1.48 -25.81
C SER A 223 7.49 1.91 -25.83
N ARG A 224 8.44 1.01 -25.51
CA ARG A 224 9.88 1.29 -25.58
C ARG A 224 10.39 1.39 -27.02
N THR A 225 9.94 0.49 -27.90
CA THR A 225 10.37 0.51 -29.31
C THR A 225 9.76 1.66 -30.08
N ARG A 226 8.49 2.01 -29.87
CA ARG A 226 7.86 3.18 -30.49
C ARG A 226 8.46 4.49 -29.98
N GLY A 227 8.69 4.64 -28.66
CA GLY A 227 9.32 5.83 -28.10
C GLY A 227 10.74 6.06 -28.60
N LEU A 228 11.55 5.01 -28.76
CA LEU A 228 12.92 5.08 -29.30
C LEU A 228 12.96 5.29 -30.82
N ALA A 229 12.02 4.72 -31.56
CA ALA A 229 11.91 4.93 -33.01
C ALA A 229 11.45 6.36 -33.33
N ASP A 230 10.43 6.85 -32.61
CA ASP A 230 9.86 8.19 -32.85
C ASP A 230 10.83 9.32 -32.46
N SER A 231 11.60 9.15 -31.38
CA SER A 231 12.62 10.12 -30.97
C SER A 231 13.84 10.13 -31.90
N ARG A 232 14.27 8.97 -32.44
CA ARG A 232 15.38 8.90 -33.40
C ARG A 232 15.02 9.42 -34.77
N THR A 233 13.81 9.13 -35.28
CA THR A 233 13.38 9.61 -36.60
C THR A 233 13.08 11.11 -36.60
N ARG A 234 12.47 11.65 -35.56
CA ARG A 234 12.23 13.10 -35.44
C ARG A 234 13.53 13.87 -35.24
N GLY A 235 14.45 13.41 -34.40
CA GLY A 235 15.75 14.05 -34.19
C GLY A 235 16.62 14.08 -35.43
N LEU A 236 16.63 13.01 -36.23
CA LEU A 236 17.41 12.94 -37.49
C LEU A 236 16.77 13.73 -38.65
N ALA A 237 15.43 13.80 -38.69
CA ALA A 237 14.74 14.60 -39.70
C ALA A 237 14.92 16.09 -39.44
N ASP A 238 14.79 16.52 -38.18
CA ASP A 238 14.89 17.95 -37.81
C ASP A 238 16.32 18.50 -37.94
N SER A 239 17.34 17.69 -37.65
CA SER A 239 18.74 18.10 -37.83
C SER A 239 19.18 18.14 -39.29
N ARG A 240 18.67 17.24 -40.15
CA ARG A 240 18.98 17.26 -41.61
C ARG A 240 18.28 18.39 -42.34
N THR A 241 17.02 18.70 -42.01
CA THR A 241 16.29 19.78 -42.68
C THR A 241 16.80 21.17 -42.29
N ARG A 242 17.17 21.39 -41.02
CA ARG A 242 17.76 22.66 -40.58
C ARG A 242 19.17 22.85 -41.14
N GLY A 243 20.01 21.82 -41.15
CA GLY A 243 21.37 21.91 -41.72
C GLY A 243 21.40 22.19 -43.21
N LEU A 244 20.46 21.67 -44.02
CA LEU A 244 20.35 21.89 -45.45
C LEU A 244 19.72 23.24 -45.80
N ALA A 245 18.83 23.78 -44.97
CA ALA A 245 18.25 25.11 -45.18
C ALA A 245 19.28 26.21 -44.90
N ASP A 246 20.06 26.07 -43.83
CA ASP A 246 21.04 27.06 -43.39
C ASP A 246 22.28 27.14 -44.35
N SER A 247 22.66 26.02 -44.97
CA SER A 247 23.74 26.00 -45.96
C SER A 247 23.34 26.54 -47.31
N ARG A 248 22.05 26.44 -47.72
CA ARG A 248 21.56 27.01 -48.99
C ARG A 248 21.31 28.51 -48.93
N THR A 249 20.93 29.05 -47.79
CA THR A 249 20.68 30.49 -47.64
C THR A 249 21.97 31.30 -47.49
N ARG A 250 23.08 30.71 -47.02
CA ARG A 250 24.39 31.39 -46.96
C ARG A 250 25.21 31.34 -48.26
N GLY A 251 24.86 30.43 -49.17
CA GLY A 251 25.56 30.34 -50.49
C GLY A 251 25.00 31.21 -51.60
N LEU A 252 23.98 32.04 -51.32
CA LEU A 252 23.35 32.91 -52.32
C LEU A 252 23.54 34.43 -52.04
N ALA A 253 24.44 34.79 -51.11
CA ALA A 253 24.70 36.19 -50.71
C ALA A 253 26.14 36.63 -50.93
N ASP A 254 26.79 36.13 -52.01
CA ASP A 254 28.04 36.69 -52.61
C ASP A 254 27.90 36.77 -54.13
#